data_5e7e0e4200fc68537c1ce9add492859e
#
_entry.id   5e7e0e4200fc68537c1ce9add492859e
#
_cell.length_a   1.000
_cell.length_b   1.000
_cell.length_c   1.000
_cell.angle_alpha   90.00
_cell.angle_beta   90.00
_cell.angle_gamma   90.00
#
_symmetry.space_group_name_H-M   'P 1'
#
loop_
_entity.id
_entity.type
_entity.pdbx_description
1 polymer ?
#
loop_
_entity_poly.entity_id
_entity_poly.type
_entity_poly.pdbx_seq_one_letter_code
_entity_poly.pdbx_strand_id
1 'polypeptide(L)'
;MVILEDYQIISNMKKRTFAGIAEGVTDKRVITNILAGYFNNPDIKVAWLQPRDPIGNTKDLPPAGWTRVLKYCKTKQFKDSFQENEYVIIHIDTDVSPKKNFDIPHYDENGELLTPEQLIVKVVNKFKSLIGEDFYDQYANKIIFAIAVHSIECWLLPLCLPEKKAETDDCMNILKRDLPDFKEKDHRYYQRISIEYANQNSLLKLYPENPSLQIFIEELASKNIEILEES
;
A
#
# COMPACT_ATOMS: atom_id res chain seq x y z
N MET A 1 33.83 -16.29 -23.01
CA MET A 1 33.12 -17.40 -22.35
C MET A 1 32.70 -17.06 -20.89
N VAL A 2 33.25 -16.03 -20.28
CA VAL A 2 32.89 -15.61 -18.89
C VAL A 2 31.58 -14.81 -18.81
N ILE A 3 31.16 -14.14 -19.89
CA ILE A 3 29.98 -13.23 -19.88
C ILE A 3 28.63 -13.98 -19.91
N LEU A 4 28.59 -15.22 -20.35
CA LEU A 4 27.35 -16.02 -20.41
C LEU A 4 26.99 -16.69 -19.09
N GLU A 5 27.97 -16.99 -18.24
CA GLU A 5 27.74 -17.58 -16.91
C GLU A 5 27.15 -16.57 -15.94
N ASP A 6 27.56 -15.30 -15.99
CA ASP A 6 27.00 -14.24 -15.14
C ASP A 6 25.53 -13.93 -15.47
N TYR A 7 25.12 -14.05 -16.75
CA TYR A 7 23.71 -13.90 -17.15
C TYR A 7 22.83 -15.06 -16.67
N GLN A 8 23.35 -16.28 -16.59
CA GLN A 8 22.61 -17.43 -16.07
C GLN A 8 22.50 -17.43 -14.55
N ILE A 9 23.47 -16.87 -13.82
CA ILE A 9 23.41 -16.73 -12.36
C ILE A 9 22.33 -15.73 -11.95
N ILE A 10 22.18 -14.63 -12.68
CA ILE A 10 21.12 -13.62 -12.40
C ILE A 10 19.72 -14.17 -12.71
N SER A 11 19.57 -15.09 -13.69
CA SER A 11 18.29 -15.68 -14.04
C SER A 11 17.77 -16.72 -13.04
N ASN A 12 18.60 -17.19 -12.11
CA ASN A 12 18.25 -18.20 -11.11
C ASN A 12 17.99 -17.66 -9.69
N MET A 13 18.07 -16.33 -9.48
CA MET A 13 17.65 -15.76 -8.21
C MET A 13 16.12 -15.85 -8.10
N LYS A 14 15.63 -16.66 -7.16
CA LYS A 14 14.20 -16.81 -6.88
C LYS A 14 13.62 -15.45 -6.47
N LYS A 15 12.67 -14.94 -7.22
CA LYS A 15 12.01 -13.68 -6.92
C LYS A 15 11.16 -13.81 -5.65
N ARG A 16 11.03 -12.72 -4.90
CA ARG A 16 10.01 -12.59 -3.87
C ARG A 16 8.66 -12.28 -4.53
N THR A 17 7.56 -12.71 -3.92
CA THR A 17 6.24 -12.37 -4.44
C THR A 17 6.01 -10.87 -4.40
N PHE A 18 6.23 -10.22 -3.26
CA PHE A 18 5.91 -8.81 -3.07
C PHE A 18 7.10 -7.96 -2.63
N ALA A 19 7.24 -6.80 -3.27
CA ALA A 19 7.86 -5.63 -2.68
C ALA A 19 6.79 -4.58 -2.34
N GLY A 20 7.08 -3.69 -1.39
CA GLY A 20 6.15 -2.65 -0.96
C GLY A 20 6.79 -1.28 -0.82
N ILE A 21 6.03 -0.24 -1.13
CA ILE A 21 6.34 1.16 -0.93
C ILE A 21 5.17 1.76 -0.19
N ALA A 22 5.40 2.35 0.98
CA ALA A 22 4.36 2.95 1.82
C ALA A 22 4.84 4.28 2.42
N GLU A 23 3.91 5.06 2.97
CA GLU A 23 4.24 6.31 3.64
C GLU A 23 4.95 6.09 4.95
N GLY A 24 4.45 5.15 5.75
CA GLY A 24 4.91 4.91 7.10
C GLY A 24 5.00 3.44 7.50
N VAL A 25 5.51 3.20 8.70
CA VAL A 25 5.64 1.85 9.26
C VAL A 25 4.28 1.29 9.68
N THR A 26 3.33 2.15 10.06
CA THR A 26 1.95 1.79 10.40
C THR A 26 1.23 1.17 9.22
N ASP A 27 1.35 1.79 8.04
CA ASP A 27 0.71 1.36 6.81
C ASP A 27 1.21 -0.03 6.38
N LYS A 28 2.52 -0.25 6.51
CA LYS A 28 3.14 -1.55 6.24
C LYS A 28 2.47 -2.66 7.04
N ARG A 29 2.14 -2.41 8.32
CA ARG A 29 1.52 -3.40 9.21
C ARG A 29 0.09 -3.72 8.80
N VAL A 30 -0.70 -2.70 8.49
CA VAL A 30 -2.09 -2.88 8.04
C VAL A 30 -2.12 -3.63 6.71
N ILE A 31 -1.33 -3.20 5.72
CA ILE A 31 -1.29 -3.84 4.40
C ILE A 31 -0.82 -5.29 4.51
N THR A 32 0.20 -5.58 5.33
CA THR A 32 0.68 -6.96 5.52
C THR A 32 -0.42 -7.86 6.10
N ASN A 33 -1.19 -7.38 7.09
CA ASN A 33 -2.33 -8.13 7.63
C ASN A 33 -3.43 -8.35 6.57
N ILE A 34 -3.74 -7.35 5.74
CA ILE A 34 -4.71 -7.48 4.65
C ILE A 34 -4.25 -8.55 3.65
N LEU A 35 -2.98 -8.53 3.24
CA LEU A 35 -2.43 -9.53 2.33
C LEU A 35 -2.45 -10.94 2.95
N ALA A 36 -2.12 -11.06 4.24
CA ALA A 36 -2.17 -12.33 4.95
C ALA A 36 -3.57 -12.96 4.91
N GLY A 37 -4.61 -12.16 5.14
CA GLY A 37 -5.99 -12.62 5.05
C GLY A 37 -6.43 -12.89 3.62
N TYR A 38 -6.09 -12.01 2.68
CA TYR A 38 -6.49 -12.18 1.28
C TYR A 38 -5.95 -13.49 0.67
N PHE A 39 -4.66 -13.79 0.90
CA PHE A 39 -4.04 -15.01 0.41
C PHE A 39 -4.19 -16.21 1.37
N ASN A 40 -4.87 -16.02 2.50
CA ASN A 40 -4.97 -17.04 3.56
C ASN A 40 -3.59 -17.61 3.95
N ASN A 41 -2.60 -16.74 4.04
CA ASN A 41 -1.21 -17.08 4.33
C ASN A 41 -0.66 -16.17 5.45
N PRO A 42 -0.60 -16.65 6.70
CA PRO A 42 -0.11 -15.84 7.83
C PRO A 42 1.40 -15.51 7.74
N ASP A 43 2.14 -16.28 6.95
CA ASP A 43 3.59 -16.10 6.77
C ASP A 43 3.94 -15.22 5.55
N ILE A 44 2.94 -14.53 4.96
CA ILE A 44 3.17 -13.68 3.81
C ILE A 44 4.20 -12.60 4.10
N LYS A 45 5.14 -12.45 3.19
CA LYS A 45 6.21 -11.46 3.33
C LYS A 45 6.12 -10.39 2.25
N VAL A 46 6.41 -9.17 2.65
CA VAL A 46 6.57 -8.02 1.76
C VAL A 46 7.96 -7.41 1.97
N ALA A 47 8.75 -7.35 0.92
CA ALA A 47 10.04 -6.66 0.95
C ALA A 47 9.82 -5.14 0.89
N TRP A 48 9.75 -4.49 2.04
CA TRP A 48 9.48 -3.05 2.11
C TRP A 48 10.67 -2.22 1.66
N LEU A 49 10.54 -1.58 0.50
CA LEU A 49 11.57 -0.75 -0.14
C LEU A 49 11.59 0.67 0.45
N GLN A 50 10.40 1.16 0.86
CA GLN A 50 10.19 2.48 1.45
C GLN A 50 8.97 2.43 2.42
N PRO A 51 9.11 2.98 3.65
CA PRO A 51 10.36 3.21 4.34
C PRO A 51 11.09 1.89 4.58
N ARG A 52 12.42 1.90 4.54
CA ARG A 52 13.20 0.70 4.90
C ARG A 52 13.05 0.42 6.39
N ASP A 53 13.11 -0.84 6.77
CA ASP A 53 13.14 -1.17 8.19
C ASP A 53 14.44 -0.66 8.82
N PRO A 54 14.39 -0.16 10.07
CA PRO A 54 15.58 0.32 10.75
C PRO A 54 16.59 -0.82 10.90
N ILE A 55 17.86 -0.54 10.59
CA ILE A 55 18.95 -1.49 10.78
C ILE A 55 19.37 -1.45 12.26
N GLY A 56 19.17 -2.56 12.98
CA GLY A 56 19.53 -2.68 14.41
C GLY A 56 18.50 -2.01 15.34
N ASN A 57 18.93 -1.78 16.61
CA ASN A 57 18.10 -1.19 17.66
C ASN A 57 18.06 0.35 17.62
N THR A 58 18.08 0.97 16.45
CA THR A 58 18.00 2.42 16.36
C THR A 58 16.58 2.90 16.69
N LYS A 59 16.48 3.92 17.56
CA LYS A 59 15.21 4.61 17.86
C LYS A 59 14.78 5.54 16.72
N ASP A 60 15.66 5.80 15.78
CA ASP A 60 15.41 6.69 14.65
C ASP A 60 14.64 5.93 13.57
N LEU A 61 13.37 6.27 13.41
CA LEU A 61 12.57 5.77 12.30
C LEU A 61 13.14 6.31 10.98
N PRO A 62 13.20 5.47 9.94
CA PRO A 62 13.64 5.92 8.63
C PRO A 62 12.74 7.06 8.12
N PRO A 63 13.30 7.97 7.31
CA PRO A 63 12.50 9.03 6.71
C PRO A 63 11.29 8.46 5.94
N ALA A 64 10.11 8.98 6.23
CA ALA A 64 8.80 8.50 5.78
C ALA A 64 7.96 9.63 5.16
N GLY A 65 6.74 9.32 4.72
CA GLY A 65 5.75 10.25 4.22
C GLY A 65 5.59 10.26 2.70
N TRP A 66 4.46 10.80 2.26
CA TRP A 66 4.01 10.80 0.87
C TRP A 66 5.02 11.35 -0.15
N THR A 67 5.77 12.40 0.21
CA THR A 67 6.79 12.98 -0.67
C THR A 67 7.90 11.99 -1.03
N ARG A 68 8.20 11.06 -0.11
CA ARG A 68 9.19 10.02 -0.35
C ARG A 68 8.65 8.90 -1.22
N VAL A 69 7.39 8.54 -1.07
CA VAL A 69 6.69 7.59 -1.96
C VAL A 69 6.74 8.10 -3.39
N LEU A 70 6.28 9.35 -3.63
CA LEU A 70 6.30 9.96 -4.96
C LEU A 70 7.72 10.07 -5.53
N LYS A 71 8.70 10.43 -4.67
CA LYS A 71 10.11 10.54 -5.10
C LYS A 71 10.70 9.17 -5.43
N TYR A 72 10.42 8.14 -4.63
CA TYR A 72 10.95 6.79 -4.84
C TYR A 72 10.47 6.19 -6.16
N CYS A 73 9.21 6.37 -6.51
CA CYS A 73 8.64 5.85 -7.76
C CYS A 73 9.27 6.44 -9.03
N LYS A 74 9.98 7.59 -8.94
CA LYS A 74 10.76 8.17 -10.06
C LYS A 74 12.16 7.57 -10.21
N THR A 75 12.64 6.78 -9.26
CA THR A 75 14.04 6.36 -9.21
C THR A 75 14.30 5.12 -10.04
N LYS A 76 15.58 4.93 -10.40
CA LYS A 76 16.07 3.69 -10.99
C LYS A 76 15.85 2.51 -10.04
N GLN A 77 16.02 2.68 -8.72
CA GLN A 77 15.80 1.64 -7.71
C GLN A 77 14.37 1.08 -7.73
N PHE A 78 13.37 1.94 -7.98
CA PHE A 78 11.99 1.47 -8.19
C PHE A 78 11.92 0.52 -9.38
N LYS A 79 12.49 0.91 -10.51
CA LYS A 79 12.49 0.10 -11.74
C LYS A 79 13.28 -1.20 -11.58
N ASP A 80 14.43 -1.12 -10.94
CA ASP A 80 15.29 -2.29 -10.69
C ASP A 80 14.63 -3.30 -9.73
N SER A 81 13.70 -2.87 -8.87
CA SER A 81 13.03 -3.76 -7.90
C SER A 81 12.25 -4.91 -8.56
N PHE A 82 11.81 -4.76 -9.81
CA PHE A 82 11.12 -5.81 -10.57
C PHE A 82 12.04 -6.96 -11.00
N GLN A 83 13.35 -6.80 -10.86
CA GLN A 83 14.30 -7.89 -11.07
C GLN A 83 14.24 -8.93 -9.94
N GLU A 84 14.02 -8.46 -8.70
CA GLU A 84 14.01 -9.28 -7.49
C GLU A 84 12.60 -9.61 -6.98
N ASN A 85 11.57 -8.91 -7.44
CA ASN A 85 10.20 -9.04 -6.95
C ASN A 85 9.23 -9.20 -8.12
N GLU A 86 8.20 -10.04 -7.92
CA GLU A 86 7.21 -10.28 -8.96
C GLU A 86 6.19 -9.14 -9.03
N TYR A 87 5.71 -8.67 -7.87
CA TYR A 87 4.75 -7.57 -7.76
C TYR A 87 5.30 -6.46 -6.87
N VAL A 88 4.93 -5.22 -7.18
CA VAL A 88 5.26 -4.04 -6.36
C VAL A 88 3.97 -3.35 -5.92
N ILE A 89 3.74 -3.29 -4.62
CA ILE A 89 2.61 -2.61 -4.01
C ILE A 89 3.03 -1.16 -3.71
N ILE A 90 2.25 -0.20 -4.17
CA ILE A 90 2.42 1.22 -3.89
C ILE A 90 1.25 1.70 -3.03
N HIS A 91 1.55 2.06 -1.78
CA HIS A 91 0.57 2.65 -0.88
C HIS A 91 0.80 4.14 -0.71
N ILE A 92 -0.29 4.88 -0.70
CA ILE A 92 -0.31 6.31 -0.37
C ILE A 92 -1.68 6.71 0.19
N ASP A 93 -1.67 7.62 1.16
CA ASP A 93 -2.84 8.31 1.65
C ASP A 93 -3.17 9.52 0.76
N THR A 94 -4.45 9.91 0.67
CA THR A 94 -4.86 11.02 -0.17
C THR A 94 -5.24 12.29 0.60
N ASP A 95 -5.17 12.28 1.94
CA ASP A 95 -5.51 13.45 2.79
C ASP A 95 -4.72 14.72 2.43
N VAL A 96 -3.49 14.53 1.99
CA VAL A 96 -2.58 15.62 1.57
C VAL A 96 -2.47 15.77 0.05
N SER A 97 -3.28 15.07 -0.72
CA SER A 97 -3.15 15.07 -2.19
C SER A 97 -3.33 16.44 -2.86
N PRO A 98 -4.06 17.42 -2.28
CA PRO A 98 -4.09 18.79 -2.84
C PRO A 98 -2.79 19.59 -2.64
N LYS A 99 -1.86 19.11 -1.79
CA LYS A 99 -0.62 19.83 -1.55
C LYS A 99 0.27 19.86 -2.78
N LYS A 100 1.07 20.95 -2.87
CA LYS A 100 2.06 21.15 -3.93
C LYS A 100 2.97 19.93 -4.12
N ASN A 101 3.19 19.52 -5.34
CA ASN A 101 3.93 18.36 -5.84
C ASN A 101 3.12 17.04 -5.85
N PHE A 102 2.07 16.90 -5.06
CA PHE A 102 1.10 15.84 -5.26
C PHE A 102 0.06 16.30 -6.28
N ASP A 103 -0.50 17.53 -6.09
CA ASP A 103 -1.29 18.30 -7.05
C ASP A 103 -2.58 17.58 -7.52
N ILE A 104 -3.23 16.84 -6.63
CA ILE A 104 -4.51 16.16 -6.90
C ILE A 104 -5.59 16.72 -5.97
N PRO A 105 -6.52 17.55 -6.50
CA PRO A 105 -7.59 18.11 -5.69
C PRO A 105 -8.61 17.04 -5.26
N HIS A 106 -9.26 17.25 -4.13
CA HIS A 106 -10.38 16.41 -3.67
C HIS A 106 -11.71 16.77 -4.36
N TYR A 107 -11.75 17.89 -5.03
CA TYR A 107 -12.94 18.40 -5.70
C TYR A 107 -12.73 18.47 -7.22
N ASP A 108 -13.81 18.33 -7.95
CA ASP A 108 -13.81 18.52 -9.39
C ASP A 108 -13.85 20.02 -9.78
N GLU A 109 -13.92 20.32 -11.08
CA GLU A 109 -13.98 21.68 -11.62
C GLU A 109 -15.28 22.43 -11.25
N ASN A 110 -16.33 21.69 -10.87
CA ASN A 110 -17.61 22.25 -10.43
C ASN A 110 -17.66 22.48 -8.91
N GLY A 111 -16.62 22.07 -8.18
CA GLY A 111 -16.54 22.13 -6.72
C GLY A 111 -17.26 20.97 -6.03
N GLU A 112 -17.57 19.89 -6.73
CA GLU A 112 -18.14 18.68 -6.17
C GLU A 112 -17.03 17.73 -5.67
N LEU A 113 -17.25 17.10 -4.52
CA LEU A 113 -16.30 16.15 -3.93
C LEU A 113 -16.16 14.95 -4.86
N LEU A 114 -14.91 14.58 -5.19
CA LEU A 114 -14.63 13.39 -5.99
C LEU A 114 -15.02 12.11 -5.23
N THR A 115 -15.61 11.15 -5.94
CA THR A 115 -15.82 9.82 -5.37
C THR A 115 -14.48 9.13 -5.12
N PRO A 116 -14.42 8.12 -4.23
CA PRO A 116 -13.20 7.33 -4.01
C PRO A 116 -12.58 6.82 -5.32
N GLU A 117 -13.38 6.32 -6.24
CA GLU A 117 -12.94 5.79 -7.53
C GLU A 117 -12.31 6.89 -8.39
N GLN A 118 -12.96 8.06 -8.47
CA GLN A 118 -12.45 9.19 -9.24
C GLN A 118 -11.12 9.71 -8.70
N LEU A 119 -11.00 9.81 -7.37
CA LEU A 119 -9.78 10.24 -6.71
C LEU A 119 -8.65 9.24 -6.93
N ILE A 120 -8.92 7.94 -6.74
CA ILE A 120 -7.94 6.87 -6.98
C ILE A 120 -7.44 6.88 -8.42
N VAL A 121 -8.33 7.03 -9.41
CA VAL A 121 -7.94 7.13 -10.83
C VAL A 121 -6.98 8.31 -11.07
N LYS A 122 -7.23 9.48 -10.48
CA LYS A 122 -6.33 10.63 -10.58
C LYS A 122 -4.96 10.34 -9.96
N VAL A 123 -4.94 9.68 -8.78
CA VAL A 123 -3.70 9.29 -8.08
C VAL A 123 -2.92 8.27 -8.91
N VAL A 124 -3.57 7.25 -9.45
CA VAL A 124 -2.94 6.25 -10.35
C VAL A 124 -2.32 6.93 -11.58
N ASN A 125 -3.03 7.86 -12.21
CA ASN A 125 -2.50 8.60 -13.36
C ASN A 125 -1.27 9.46 -12.98
N LYS A 126 -1.25 10.03 -11.78
CA LYS A 126 -0.06 10.70 -11.25
C LYS A 126 1.11 9.74 -11.14
N PHE A 127 0.91 8.54 -10.58
CA PHE A 127 1.97 7.53 -10.49
C PHE A 127 2.45 7.05 -11.86
N LYS A 128 1.55 6.85 -12.84
CA LYS A 128 1.94 6.54 -14.22
C LYS A 128 2.93 7.56 -14.78
N SER A 129 2.62 8.84 -14.65
CA SER A 129 3.49 9.93 -15.08
C SER A 129 4.84 9.95 -14.32
N LEU A 130 4.87 9.65 -13.00
CA LEU A 130 6.07 9.63 -12.19
C LEU A 130 6.99 8.44 -12.52
N ILE A 131 6.42 7.28 -12.76
CA ILE A 131 7.12 6.04 -13.12
C ILE A 131 7.65 6.11 -14.56
N GLY A 132 6.92 6.81 -15.43
CA GLY A 132 7.11 6.89 -16.88
C GLY A 132 6.19 5.91 -17.59
N GLU A 133 5.41 6.42 -18.54
CA GLU A 133 4.32 5.69 -19.21
C GLU A 133 4.79 4.38 -19.82
N ASP A 134 5.87 4.38 -20.61
CA ASP A 134 6.41 3.17 -21.24
C ASP A 134 6.75 2.06 -20.23
N PHE A 135 7.38 2.45 -19.09
CA PHE A 135 7.71 1.50 -18.04
C PHE A 135 6.45 1.00 -17.32
N TYR A 136 5.53 1.92 -17.03
CA TYR A 136 4.27 1.54 -16.42
C TYR A 136 3.50 0.55 -17.30
N ASP A 137 3.36 0.81 -18.59
CA ASP A 137 2.62 -0.06 -19.50
C ASP A 137 3.24 -1.46 -19.59
N GLN A 138 4.57 -1.54 -19.56
CA GLN A 138 5.28 -2.81 -19.53
C GLN A 138 5.01 -3.61 -18.25
N TYR A 139 4.87 -2.94 -17.09
CA TYR A 139 4.75 -3.57 -15.78
C TYR A 139 3.39 -3.36 -15.11
N ALA A 140 2.37 -2.86 -15.82
CA ALA A 140 1.06 -2.54 -15.26
C ALA A 140 0.42 -3.72 -14.51
N ASN A 141 0.59 -4.94 -15.02
CA ASN A 141 0.08 -6.15 -14.36
C ASN A 141 0.84 -6.56 -13.09
N LYS A 142 2.01 -5.95 -12.85
CA LYS A 142 2.88 -6.21 -11.69
C LYS A 142 2.90 -5.07 -10.68
N ILE A 143 2.30 -3.93 -11.01
CA ILE A 143 2.12 -2.81 -10.10
C ILE A 143 0.73 -2.91 -9.48
N ILE A 144 0.66 -2.82 -8.15
CA ILE A 144 -0.58 -2.89 -7.38
C ILE A 144 -0.71 -1.60 -6.59
N PHE A 145 -1.84 -0.91 -6.73
CA PHE A 145 -2.10 0.33 -6.01
C PHE A 145 -2.97 0.10 -4.78
N ALA A 146 -2.42 0.37 -3.61
CA ALA A 146 -3.09 0.36 -2.32
C ALA A 146 -3.34 1.81 -1.87
N ILE A 147 -4.28 2.51 -2.53
CA ILE A 147 -4.54 3.93 -2.29
C ILE A 147 -5.66 4.07 -1.26
N ALA A 148 -5.34 4.58 -0.08
CA ALA A 148 -6.34 4.89 0.93
C ALA A 148 -6.94 6.28 0.67
N VAL A 149 -8.27 6.34 0.49
CA VAL A 149 -8.97 7.61 0.38
C VAL A 149 -8.99 8.26 1.77
N HIS A 150 -8.50 9.47 1.82
CA HIS A 150 -7.96 10.18 2.96
C HIS A 150 -6.78 9.44 3.60
N SER A 151 -7.00 8.44 4.46
CA SER A 151 -5.90 7.79 5.15
C SER A 151 -6.15 6.30 5.43
N ILE A 152 -5.07 5.57 5.74
CA ILE A 152 -5.15 4.14 6.09
C ILE A 152 -6.02 3.89 7.34
N GLU A 153 -6.21 4.89 8.19
CA GLU A 153 -7.10 4.80 9.35
C GLU A 153 -8.55 4.55 8.94
N CYS A 154 -8.96 5.02 7.76
CA CYS A 154 -10.30 4.75 7.24
C CYS A 154 -10.52 3.26 7.00
N TRP A 155 -9.46 2.52 6.63
CA TRP A 155 -9.53 1.07 6.49
C TRP A 155 -9.65 0.33 7.82
N LEU A 156 -9.35 0.99 8.95
CA LEU A 156 -9.50 0.40 10.28
C LEU A 156 -10.93 0.55 10.85
N LEU A 157 -11.73 1.49 10.34
CA LEU A 157 -13.07 1.74 10.85
C LEU A 157 -13.99 0.50 10.79
N PRO A 158 -14.02 -0.31 9.71
CA PRO A 158 -14.83 -1.53 9.69
C PRO A 158 -14.52 -2.52 10.81
N LEU A 159 -13.28 -2.53 11.30
CA LEU A 159 -12.85 -3.40 12.41
C LEU A 159 -13.25 -2.85 13.78
N CYS A 160 -13.14 -1.53 13.93
CA CYS A 160 -13.15 -0.89 15.25
C CYS A 160 -14.49 -0.21 15.56
N LEU A 161 -15.14 0.34 14.54
CA LEU A 161 -16.33 1.18 14.64
C LEU A 161 -17.32 0.82 13.51
N PRO A 162 -18.02 -0.31 13.62
CA PRO A 162 -18.87 -0.83 12.54
C PRO A 162 -19.95 0.14 12.06
N GLU A 163 -20.41 1.07 12.92
CA GLU A 163 -21.38 2.13 12.57
C GLU A 163 -20.78 3.24 11.68
N LYS A 164 -19.45 3.31 11.57
CA LYS A 164 -18.69 4.30 10.79
C LYS A 164 -17.83 3.68 9.69
N LYS A 165 -18.09 2.45 9.35
CA LYS A 165 -17.31 1.63 8.43
C LYS A 165 -17.14 2.21 7.02
N ALA A 166 -18.10 3.01 6.55
CA ALA A 166 -18.09 3.62 5.22
C ALA A 166 -17.48 5.04 5.19
N GLU A 167 -17.08 5.58 6.35
CA GLU A 167 -16.45 6.90 6.40
C GLU A 167 -15.09 6.87 5.69
N THR A 168 -14.84 7.90 4.91
CA THR A 168 -13.60 8.06 4.14
C THR A 168 -12.88 9.36 4.46
N ASP A 169 -13.36 10.15 5.43
CA ASP A 169 -12.76 11.40 5.86
C ASP A 169 -12.64 11.46 7.39
N ASP A 170 -11.68 12.26 7.87
CA ASP A 170 -11.43 12.52 9.30
C ASP A 170 -11.22 11.26 10.18
N CYS A 171 -10.90 10.12 9.57
CA CYS A 171 -10.87 8.81 10.22
C CYS A 171 -9.90 8.75 11.41
N MET A 172 -8.76 9.44 11.33
CA MET A 172 -7.81 9.55 12.43
C MET A 172 -8.46 10.19 13.67
N ASN A 173 -9.20 11.30 13.50
CA ASN A 173 -9.86 11.98 14.61
C ASN A 173 -11.06 11.17 15.12
N ILE A 174 -11.76 10.46 14.23
CA ILE A 174 -12.81 9.52 14.62
C ILE A 174 -12.24 8.43 15.52
N LEU A 175 -11.15 7.78 15.15
CA LEU A 175 -10.51 6.74 15.96
C LEU A 175 -10.02 7.30 17.31
N LYS A 176 -9.40 8.49 17.32
CA LYS A 176 -8.95 9.14 18.58
C LYS A 176 -10.10 9.47 19.53
N ARG A 177 -11.23 9.91 19.00
CA ARG A 177 -12.40 10.29 19.80
C ARG A 177 -13.13 9.07 20.37
N ASP A 178 -13.28 8.04 19.54
CA ASP A 178 -14.19 6.93 19.83
C ASP A 178 -13.46 5.68 20.39
N LEU A 179 -12.13 5.65 20.28
CA LEU A 179 -11.26 4.64 20.91
C LEU A 179 -10.30 5.29 21.91
N PRO A 180 -10.64 5.29 23.23
CA PRO A 180 -9.86 5.99 24.26
C PRO A 180 -8.38 5.59 24.33
N ASP A 181 -8.06 4.36 23.95
CA ASP A 181 -6.70 3.81 23.97
C ASP A 181 -6.00 3.86 22.59
N PHE A 182 -6.55 4.58 21.62
CA PHE A 182 -5.96 4.68 20.29
C PHE A 182 -4.58 5.32 20.34
N LYS A 183 -3.60 4.65 19.72
CA LYS A 183 -2.19 5.07 19.70
C LYS A 183 -1.76 5.42 18.28
N GLU A 184 -1.88 6.71 17.97
CA GLU A 184 -1.40 7.26 16.71
C GLU A 184 0.10 6.94 16.50
N LYS A 185 0.47 6.55 15.28
CA LYS A 185 1.86 6.26 14.86
C LYS A 185 2.58 5.13 15.60
N ASP A 186 1.89 4.39 16.47
CA ASP A 186 2.46 3.19 17.09
C ASP A 186 2.25 1.98 16.17
N HIS A 187 3.31 1.58 15.48
CA HIS A 187 3.26 0.45 14.52
C HIS A 187 2.85 -0.88 15.16
N ARG A 188 3.16 -1.11 16.44
CA ARG A 188 2.75 -2.33 17.16
C ARG A 188 1.25 -2.30 17.46
N TYR A 189 0.75 -1.11 17.76
CA TYR A 189 -0.68 -0.91 17.94
C TYR A 189 -1.43 -1.14 16.62
N TYR A 190 -0.96 -0.56 15.50
CA TYR A 190 -1.57 -0.77 14.17
C TYR A 190 -1.54 -2.23 13.73
N GLN A 191 -0.46 -2.94 13.99
CA GLN A 191 -0.38 -4.38 13.73
C GLN A 191 -1.44 -5.15 14.53
N ARG A 192 -1.63 -4.81 15.80
CA ARG A 192 -2.60 -5.49 16.67
C ARG A 192 -4.04 -5.15 16.31
N ILE A 193 -4.35 -3.86 16.07
CA ILE A 193 -5.72 -3.42 15.77
C ILE A 193 -6.21 -3.94 14.41
N SER A 194 -5.29 -4.12 13.45
CA SER A 194 -5.61 -4.66 12.13
C SER A 194 -5.47 -6.17 12.01
N ILE A 195 -5.18 -6.89 13.09
CA ILE A 195 -4.88 -8.34 13.05
C ILE A 195 -6.07 -9.17 12.53
N GLU A 196 -7.30 -8.72 12.74
CA GLU A 196 -8.49 -9.38 12.23
C GLU A 196 -8.52 -9.44 10.69
N TYR A 197 -7.85 -8.51 10.01
CA TYR A 197 -7.69 -8.58 8.56
C TYR A 197 -6.79 -9.73 8.10
N ALA A 198 -5.94 -10.27 8.98
CA ALA A 198 -5.15 -11.45 8.67
C ALA A 198 -5.98 -12.75 8.65
N ASN A 199 -7.21 -12.71 9.13
CA ASN A 199 -8.17 -13.80 8.97
C ASN A 199 -8.98 -13.60 7.70
N GLN A 200 -8.94 -14.58 6.80
CA GLN A 200 -9.62 -14.50 5.49
C GLN A 200 -11.13 -14.25 5.62
N ASN A 201 -11.82 -14.95 6.51
CA ASN A 201 -13.26 -14.79 6.66
C ASN A 201 -13.62 -13.38 7.18
N SER A 202 -12.84 -12.86 8.12
CA SER A 202 -13.00 -11.50 8.64
C SER A 202 -12.75 -10.47 7.54
N LEU A 203 -11.66 -10.62 6.78
CA LEU A 203 -11.34 -9.72 5.68
C LEU A 203 -12.45 -9.72 4.62
N LEU A 204 -12.86 -10.90 4.13
CA LEU A 204 -13.92 -11.02 3.10
C LEU A 204 -15.25 -10.43 3.52
N LYS A 205 -15.56 -10.44 4.82
CA LYS A 205 -16.77 -9.82 5.36
C LYS A 205 -16.64 -8.29 5.45
N LEU A 206 -15.47 -7.77 5.74
CA LEU A 206 -15.27 -6.36 6.13
C LEU A 206 -14.78 -5.45 5.02
N TYR A 207 -14.00 -5.98 4.04
CA TYR A 207 -13.43 -5.11 3.01
C TYR A 207 -14.47 -4.37 2.16
N PRO A 208 -15.68 -4.91 1.87
CA PRO A 208 -16.67 -4.19 1.06
C PRO A 208 -17.29 -3.00 1.80
N GLU A 209 -17.05 -2.89 3.09
CA GLU A 209 -17.63 -1.84 3.93
C GLU A 209 -16.86 -0.50 3.83
N ASN A 210 -15.67 -0.50 3.22
CA ASN A 210 -14.93 0.72 2.93
C ASN A 210 -14.58 0.78 1.44
N PRO A 211 -15.01 1.82 0.70
CA PRO A 211 -14.86 1.87 -0.76
C PRO A 211 -13.42 1.75 -1.26
N SER A 212 -12.46 2.44 -0.62
CA SER A 212 -11.08 2.39 -1.08
C SER A 212 -10.37 1.08 -0.73
N LEU A 213 -10.73 0.45 0.39
CA LEU A 213 -10.26 -0.90 0.71
C LEU A 213 -10.83 -1.93 -0.28
N GLN A 214 -12.11 -1.79 -0.64
CA GLN A 214 -12.75 -2.63 -1.64
C GLN A 214 -11.99 -2.56 -2.97
N ILE A 215 -11.70 -1.35 -3.47
CA ILE A 215 -10.95 -1.16 -4.72
C ILE A 215 -9.57 -1.83 -4.64
N PHE A 216 -8.87 -1.73 -3.51
CA PHE A 216 -7.58 -2.40 -3.33
C PHE A 216 -7.70 -3.93 -3.40
N ILE A 217 -8.70 -4.52 -2.74
CA ILE A 217 -8.92 -5.97 -2.78
C ILE A 217 -9.33 -6.45 -4.20
N GLU A 218 -10.17 -5.69 -4.89
CA GLU A 218 -10.56 -5.97 -6.27
C GLU A 218 -9.36 -5.87 -7.24
N GLU A 219 -8.44 -4.93 -6.99
CA GLU A 219 -7.19 -4.86 -7.76
C GLU A 219 -6.31 -6.09 -7.51
N LEU A 220 -6.14 -6.55 -6.28
CA LEU A 220 -5.44 -7.82 -6.00
C LEU A 220 -6.08 -9.00 -6.74
N ALA A 221 -7.41 -9.10 -6.73
CA ALA A 221 -8.14 -10.15 -7.41
C ALA A 221 -7.92 -10.13 -8.94
N SER A 222 -7.84 -8.94 -9.53
CA SER A 222 -7.65 -8.78 -10.97
C SER A 222 -6.29 -9.26 -11.49
N LYS A 223 -5.27 -9.37 -10.61
CA LYS A 223 -3.89 -9.72 -10.99
C LYS A 223 -3.63 -11.23 -11.05
N ASN A 224 -4.55 -12.09 -10.55
CA ASN A 224 -4.36 -13.55 -10.51
C ASN A 224 -3.00 -13.96 -9.91
N ILE A 225 -2.67 -13.41 -8.74
CA ILE A 225 -1.36 -13.54 -8.10
C ILE A 225 -1.14 -14.94 -7.56
N GLU A 226 -0.05 -15.58 -7.95
CA GLU A 226 0.45 -16.80 -7.33
C GLU A 226 1.53 -16.46 -6.30
N ILE A 227 1.39 -16.99 -5.08
CA ILE A 227 2.38 -16.81 -4.02
C ILE A 227 3.59 -17.71 -4.31
N LEU A 228 4.74 -17.09 -4.45
CA LEU A 228 6.00 -17.81 -4.64
C LEU A 228 6.48 -18.36 -3.30
N GLU A 229 6.81 -19.65 -3.25
CA GLU A 229 7.44 -20.23 -2.07
C GLU A 229 8.84 -19.60 -1.88
N GLU A 230 9.04 -18.97 -0.74
CA GLU A 230 10.35 -18.50 -0.32
C GLU A 230 11.11 -19.68 0.32
N SER A 231 12.25 -19.99 -0.25
CA SER A 231 13.16 -21.05 0.25
C SER A 231 14.00 -20.54 1.42
#